data_c5e0e25fa0c729810405e467ea01fe2c
#
_entry.id   c5e0e25fa0c729810405e467ea01fe2c
#
_cell.length_a   1.000
_cell.length_b   1.000
_cell.length_c   1.000
_cell.angle_alpha   90.00
_cell.angle_beta   90.00
_cell.angle_gamma   90.00
#
_symmetry.space_group_name_H-M   'P 1'
#
loop_
_entity.id
_entity.type
_entity.pdbx_description
1 polymer ?
#
loop_
_entity_poly.entity_id
_entity_poly.type
_entity_poly.pdbx_seq_one_letter_code
_entity_poly.pdbx_strand_id
1 'polypeptide(L)'
;ALVEGQGGRIALIAIGFEDADLGRAGLTEALRGDPVIRLAGGHNHAGNEVKMLDLALLETELAKLDAGITGFAVAASFATRNPAHEVAARDLIREVTGKPVSCSHELSQALGGPKRALTAVLNARLIGMLDRLITACEGHLTTVGITARLMVVRGDGALVSASVAREKPIETILSGPAASIAGASWLTGETDALVSDIGGTTTDVCLLRDGRPKIDPQGARVGPFRTMVEAVAMRTWGLGGDSEVHVVDGLAGGLRLGPRRLMPISLAAKHYPEIVHAALDRALAQDVPSADGGQFVLPLWTDMPLGLDAREQTVVDRLADGPLRLGHAVQSRMESPALARLVGRGLVILAGVTPSDASHVLGLVDAWDADAAQKAVTLFARRRTGAGTRIAETAEVMSRQIIDQLTAQTVDCLLQAGFAEDDLDWADPAALAQHPLTHAGLDQHKGVIQMQMSLGVPVIGLGASAATYYGAVGARLGTRMVLPAHGGVANAIGAVVGQVRIQATGTVTSAGEGSYAVHFSDGPQVFTDRDTALLALETALQTEAEAAVRASGVEEIRLSVSRDISEAQIENRTMFIEATLRVEASGRPRIAHDGLG
;
A
#
# COMPACT_ATOMS: atom_id res chain seq x y z
N ALA A 1 3.65 -6.62 7.11
CA ALA A 1 3.32 -7.07 8.48
C ALA A 1 1.95 -7.77 8.54
N LEU A 2 0.81 -7.05 8.42
CA LEU A 2 -0.53 -7.68 8.52
C LEU A 2 -0.77 -8.78 7.47
N VAL A 3 -0.35 -8.56 6.22
CA VAL A 3 -0.47 -9.55 5.13
C VAL A 3 0.38 -10.79 5.38
N GLU A 4 1.53 -10.63 6.01
CA GLU A 4 2.47 -11.69 6.36
C GLU A 4 2.11 -12.41 7.68
N GLY A 5 0.97 -12.07 8.27
CA GLY A 5 0.53 -12.67 9.53
C GLY A 5 1.19 -12.11 10.77
N GLN A 6 2.02 -11.07 10.63
CA GLN A 6 2.63 -10.36 11.77
C GLN A 6 1.58 -9.48 12.47
N GLY A 7 1.80 -9.23 13.74
CA GLY A 7 0.91 -8.44 14.58
C GLY A 7 0.59 -9.15 15.89
N GLY A 8 0.19 -8.39 16.90
CA GLY A 8 -0.16 -8.90 18.22
C GLY A 8 -1.47 -9.69 18.21
N ARG A 9 -1.62 -10.65 19.13
CA ARG A 9 -2.93 -11.23 19.44
C ARG A 9 -3.77 -10.19 20.16
N ILE A 10 -5.04 -10.09 19.78
CA ILE A 10 -5.97 -9.10 20.34
C ILE A 10 -7.26 -9.75 20.82
N ALA A 11 -8.08 -9.01 21.56
CA ALA A 11 -9.47 -9.40 21.81
C ALA A 11 -10.40 -8.34 21.22
N LEU A 12 -11.49 -8.77 20.58
CA LEU A 12 -12.55 -7.89 20.10
C LEU A 12 -13.68 -7.81 21.12
N ILE A 13 -14.04 -6.60 21.53
CA ILE A 13 -15.24 -6.31 22.32
C ILE A 13 -16.33 -5.83 21.36
N ALA A 14 -17.32 -6.64 21.13
CA ALA A 14 -18.43 -6.38 20.22
C ALA A 14 -19.68 -6.00 21.00
N ILE A 15 -20.10 -4.74 20.96
CA ILE A 15 -21.20 -4.18 21.74
C ILE A 15 -22.42 -3.98 20.83
N GLY A 16 -23.51 -4.73 21.10
CA GLY A 16 -24.73 -4.65 20.31
C GLY A 16 -24.64 -5.21 18.90
N PHE A 17 -23.65 -6.10 18.61
CA PHE A 17 -23.54 -6.83 17.35
C PHE A 17 -24.22 -8.19 17.44
N GLU A 18 -24.87 -8.59 16.35
CA GLU A 18 -25.40 -9.93 16.15
C GLU A 18 -24.37 -10.88 15.53
N ASP A 19 -24.64 -12.18 15.53
CA ASP A 19 -23.77 -13.19 14.91
C ASP A 19 -23.52 -12.95 13.42
N ALA A 20 -24.56 -12.52 12.71
CA ALA A 20 -24.47 -12.19 11.30
C ALA A 20 -23.54 -11.01 11.00
N ASP A 21 -23.36 -10.09 11.94
CA ASP A 21 -22.49 -8.93 11.76
C ASP A 21 -21.01 -9.32 11.81
N LEU A 22 -20.65 -10.29 12.66
CA LEU A 22 -19.27 -10.79 12.75
C LEU A 22 -18.82 -11.54 11.49
N GLY A 23 -19.75 -12.12 10.73
CA GLY A 23 -19.48 -12.76 9.44
C GLY A 23 -19.32 -11.78 8.27
N ARG A 24 -19.51 -10.46 8.49
CA ARG A 24 -19.44 -9.45 7.44
C ARG A 24 -18.06 -8.80 7.36
N ALA A 25 -17.77 -8.21 6.21
CA ALA A 25 -16.57 -7.42 5.95
C ALA A 25 -15.22 -8.17 6.12
N GLY A 26 -15.23 -9.51 6.23
CA GLY A 26 -14.01 -10.30 6.49
C GLY A 26 -13.53 -10.23 7.95
N LEU A 27 -14.39 -9.84 8.88
CA LEU A 27 -14.03 -9.67 10.29
C LEU A 27 -13.60 -10.98 10.95
N THR A 28 -14.28 -12.09 10.65
CA THR A 28 -13.95 -13.43 11.18
C THR A 28 -12.54 -13.86 10.71
N GLU A 29 -12.23 -13.68 9.45
CA GLU A 29 -10.92 -13.99 8.89
C GLU A 29 -9.81 -13.10 9.48
N ALA A 30 -10.12 -11.82 9.73
CA ALA A 30 -9.19 -10.89 10.34
C ALA A 30 -8.89 -11.23 11.81
N LEU A 31 -9.83 -11.80 12.51
CA LEU A 31 -9.66 -12.24 13.91
C LEU A 31 -8.69 -13.43 14.05
N ARG A 32 -8.58 -14.29 13.04
CA ARG A 32 -7.64 -15.43 13.04
C ARG A 32 -7.76 -16.34 14.27
N GLY A 33 -8.97 -16.48 14.82
CA GLY A 33 -9.23 -17.25 16.03
C GLY A 33 -8.98 -16.52 17.35
N ASP A 34 -8.70 -15.23 17.32
CA ASP A 34 -8.62 -14.39 18.52
C ASP A 34 -10.00 -14.24 19.19
N PRO A 35 -10.06 -14.07 20.52
CA PRO A 35 -11.29 -14.05 21.28
C PRO A 35 -12.18 -12.86 20.96
N VAL A 36 -13.49 -13.10 20.99
CA VAL A 36 -14.55 -12.08 20.86
C VAL A 36 -15.42 -12.09 22.11
N ILE A 37 -15.44 -10.98 22.83
CA ILE A 37 -16.36 -10.75 23.95
C ILE A 37 -17.57 -9.98 23.42
N ARG A 38 -18.76 -10.55 23.59
CA ARG A 38 -20.01 -9.95 23.17
C ARG A 38 -20.75 -9.36 24.34
N LEU A 39 -21.16 -8.12 24.20
CA LEU A 39 -21.90 -7.40 25.22
C LEU A 39 -23.23 -6.90 24.66
N ALA A 40 -24.24 -6.94 25.49
CA ALA A 40 -25.45 -6.16 25.26
C ALA A 40 -25.09 -4.67 25.29
N GLY A 41 -25.81 -3.87 24.52
CA GLY A 41 -25.52 -2.42 24.44
C GLY A 41 -25.79 -1.89 23.06
N GLY A 42 -25.02 -0.84 22.71
CA GLY A 42 -25.12 -0.13 21.45
C GLY A 42 -26.20 0.94 21.44
N HIS A 43 -26.21 1.69 20.35
CA HIS A 43 -27.14 2.79 20.13
C HIS A 43 -27.93 2.57 18.84
N ASN A 44 -28.97 3.37 18.62
CA ASN A 44 -29.71 3.39 17.37
C ASN A 44 -29.19 4.49 16.43
N HIS A 45 -29.82 4.65 15.28
CA HIS A 45 -29.44 5.65 14.27
C HIS A 45 -29.54 7.12 14.77
N ALA A 46 -30.33 7.37 15.81
CA ALA A 46 -30.47 8.69 16.44
C ALA A 46 -29.49 8.90 17.62
N GLY A 47 -28.68 7.91 17.95
CA GLY A 47 -27.73 7.97 19.08
C GLY A 47 -28.35 7.61 20.44
N ASN A 48 -29.60 7.17 20.49
CA ASN A 48 -30.23 6.73 21.72
C ASN A 48 -29.77 5.32 22.10
N GLU A 49 -29.55 5.08 23.40
CA GLU A 49 -29.16 3.80 23.93
C GLU A 49 -30.26 2.75 23.65
N VAL A 50 -29.87 1.59 23.09
CA VAL A 50 -30.82 0.47 22.84
C VAL A 50 -30.91 -0.46 24.02
N LYS A 51 -29.78 -0.74 24.66
CA LYS A 51 -29.64 -1.55 25.87
C LYS A 51 -28.50 -1.00 26.71
N MET A 52 -28.62 -1.12 28.04
CA MET A 52 -27.52 -0.77 28.94
C MET A 52 -26.27 -1.64 28.66
N LEU A 53 -25.10 -1.03 28.74
CA LEU A 53 -23.82 -1.72 28.64
C LEU A 53 -23.52 -2.47 29.95
N ASP A 54 -23.25 -3.77 29.86
CA ASP A 54 -22.89 -4.60 31.02
C ASP A 54 -21.36 -4.59 31.22
N LEU A 55 -20.89 -3.61 32.00
CA LEU A 55 -19.47 -3.50 32.35
C LEU A 55 -19.01 -4.59 33.34
N ALA A 56 -19.91 -5.11 34.19
CA ALA A 56 -19.54 -6.17 35.11
C ALA A 56 -19.28 -7.50 34.38
N LEU A 57 -20.07 -7.78 33.33
CA LEU A 57 -19.82 -8.91 32.44
C LEU A 57 -18.49 -8.71 31.72
N LEU A 58 -18.19 -7.49 31.21
CA LEU A 58 -16.93 -7.20 30.55
C LEU A 58 -15.74 -7.50 31.48
N GLU A 59 -15.76 -7.02 32.72
CA GLU A 59 -14.70 -7.26 33.69
C GLU A 59 -14.50 -8.77 33.95
N THR A 60 -15.60 -9.52 34.08
CA THR A 60 -15.57 -10.96 34.26
C THR A 60 -14.96 -11.70 33.06
N GLU A 61 -15.26 -11.30 31.84
CA GLU A 61 -14.74 -11.90 30.61
C GLU A 61 -13.26 -11.53 30.39
N LEU A 62 -12.85 -10.30 30.73
CA LEU A 62 -11.43 -9.88 30.66
C LEU A 62 -10.55 -10.76 31.53
N ALA A 63 -11.02 -11.13 32.74
CA ALA A 63 -10.29 -11.99 33.67
C ALA A 63 -10.04 -13.42 33.14
N LYS A 64 -10.81 -13.88 32.14
CA LYS A 64 -10.67 -15.20 31.52
C LYS A 64 -9.68 -15.24 30.36
N LEU A 65 -9.25 -14.07 29.87
CA LEU A 65 -8.35 -13.99 28.73
C LEU A 65 -6.94 -14.42 29.10
N ASP A 66 -6.26 -15.07 28.16
CA ASP A 66 -4.86 -15.46 28.34
C ASP A 66 -3.90 -14.25 28.28
N ALA A 67 -2.74 -14.39 28.89
CA ALA A 67 -1.72 -13.33 28.96
C ALA A 67 -1.13 -12.95 27.57
N GLY A 68 -1.34 -13.76 26.55
CA GLY A 68 -0.86 -13.53 25.18
C GLY A 68 -1.63 -12.43 24.42
N ILE A 69 -2.76 -11.96 24.96
CA ILE A 69 -3.47 -10.81 24.38
C ILE A 69 -2.65 -9.54 24.63
N THR A 70 -2.30 -8.83 23.55
CA THR A 70 -1.43 -7.64 23.57
C THR A 70 -2.18 -6.33 23.44
N GLY A 71 -3.46 -6.35 23.07
CA GLY A 71 -4.31 -5.18 22.90
C GLY A 71 -5.76 -5.54 22.64
N PHE A 72 -6.61 -4.54 22.59
CA PHE A 72 -8.04 -4.69 22.44
C PHE A 72 -8.59 -3.84 21.31
N ALA A 73 -9.59 -4.36 20.60
CA ALA A 73 -10.44 -3.60 19.70
C ALA A 73 -11.85 -3.50 20.31
N VAL A 74 -12.44 -2.33 20.32
CA VAL A 74 -13.80 -2.09 20.79
C VAL A 74 -14.64 -1.53 19.65
N ALA A 75 -15.77 -2.17 19.37
CA ALA A 75 -16.72 -1.72 18.37
C ALA A 75 -18.16 -1.84 18.88
N ALA A 76 -18.92 -0.76 18.74
CA ALA A 76 -20.33 -0.73 19.14
C ALA A 76 -21.25 -0.35 17.96
N SER A 77 -22.47 -0.88 18.01
CA SER A 77 -23.52 -0.48 17.08
C SER A 77 -23.77 1.01 17.20
N PHE A 78 -23.74 1.72 16.04
CA PHE A 78 -23.90 3.18 15.95
C PHE A 78 -23.00 4.01 16.87
N ALA A 79 -21.78 3.54 17.16
CA ALA A 79 -20.81 4.29 17.95
C ALA A 79 -20.46 5.66 17.33
N THR A 80 -20.63 5.83 16.03
CA THR A 80 -20.48 7.12 15.34
C THR A 80 -21.61 8.11 15.63
N ARG A 81 -22.73 7.65 16.19
CA ARG A 81 -23.85 8.49 16.63
C ARG A 81 -23.76 8.80 18.14
N ASN A 82 -23.26 7.86 18.91
CA ASN A 82 -22.96 8.03 20.32
C ASN A 82 -21.84 7.05 20.74
N PRO A 83 -20.64 7.51 21.05
CA PRO A 83 -19.49 6.67 21.38
C PRO A 83 -19.45 6.22 22.85
N ALA A 84 -20.41 6.62 23.70
CA ALA A 84 -20.37 6.42 25.14
C ALA A 84 -20.04 4.99 25.56
N HIS A 85 -20.62 3.97 24.89
CA HIS A 85 -20.34 2.57 25.21
C HIS A 85 -18.93 2.12 24.84
N GLU A 86 -18.39 2.58 23.72
CA GLU A 86 -16.99 2.28 23.36
C GLU A 86 -16.01 2.97 24.34
N VAL A 87 -16.32 4.21 24.73
CA VAL A 87 -15.51 4.96 25.69
C VAL A 87 -15.51 4.29 27.05
N ALA A 88 -16.70 3.93 27.58
CA ALA A 88 -16.82 3.23 28.87
C ALA A 88 -16.09 1.87 28.87
N ALA A 89 -16.24 1.09 27.81
CA ALA A 89 -15.53 -0.18 27.68
C ALA A 89 -14.01 0.01 27.58
N ARG A 90 -13.54 1.00 26.80
CA ARG A 90 -12.12 1.36 26.68
C ARG A 90 -11.51 1.70 28.03
N ASP A 91 -12.18 2.56 28.78
CA ASP A 91 -11.68 3.06 30.06
C ASP A 91 -11.57 1.93 31.09
N LEU A 92 -12.58 1.06 31.17
CA LEU A 92 -12.53 -0.14 32.01
C LEU A 92 -11.39 -1.09 31.59
N ILE A 93 -11.23 -1.36 30.29
CA ILE A 93 -10.19 -2.26 29.79
C ILE A 93 -8.80 -1.70 30.14
N ARG A 94 -8.58 -0.40 29.96
CA ARG A 94 -7.30 0.27 30.32
C ARG A 94 -7.05 0.20 31.81
N GLU A 95 -8.05 0.42 32.65
CA GLU A 95 -7.94 0.33 34.10
C GLU A 95 -7.57 -1.10 34.56
N VAL A 96 -8.27 -2.11 34.05
CA VAL A 96 -8.08 -3.49 34.47
C VAL A 96 -6.81 -4.13 33.90
N THR A 97 -6.46 -3.82 32.64
CA THR A 97 -5.42 -4.55 31.94
C THR A 97 -4.14 -3.76 31.70
N GLY A 98 -4.19 -2.44 31.73
CA GLY A 98 -3.09 -1.54 31.33
C GLY A 98 -2.71 -1.61 29.84
N LYS A 99 -3.48 -2.34 29.01
CA LYS A 99 -3.17 -2.60 27.61
C LYS A 99 -3.80 -1.57 26.67
N PRO A 100 -3.26 -1.37 25.46
CA PRO A 100 -3.81 -0.45 24.49
C PRO A 100 -5.18 -0.92 23.97
N VAL A 101 -6.05 0.05 23.71
CA VAL A 101 -7.40 -0.17 23.21
C VAL A 101 -7.63 0.70 21.98
N SER A 102 -8.16 0.13 20.92
CA SER A 102 -8.56 0.80 19.69
C SER A 102 -10.07 0.83 19.58
N CYS A 103 -10.68 2.01 19.66
CA CYS A 103 -12.11 2.21 19.49
C CYS A 103 -12.49 2.44 18.03
N SER A 104 -13.59 1.87 17.58
CA SER A 104 -13.97 1.93 16.16
C SER A 104 -14.40 3.33 15.72
N HIS A 105 -15.04 4.11 16.59
CA HIS A 105 -15.46 5.49 16.29
C HIS A 105 -14.29 6.47 16.13
N GLU A 106 -13.13 6.18 16.74
CA GLU A 106 -11.92 7.01 16.62
C GLU A 106 -11.23 6.86 15.24
N LEU A 107 -11.52 5.78 14.51
CA LEU A 107 -10.90 5.46 13.22
C LEU A 107 -11.76 5.87 12.02
N SER A 108 -13.07 5.96 12.18
CA SER A 108 -13.98 6.40 11.12
C SER A 108 -15.32 6.83 11.68
N GLN A 109 -15.84 7.94 11.15
CA GLN A 109 -17.19 8.45 11.43
C GLN A 109 -18.25 7.90 10.45
N ALA A 110 -17.85 7.10 9.47
CA ALA A 110 -18.78 6.51 8.51
C ALA A 110 -19.59 5.37 9.12
N LEU A 111 -20.83 5.20 8.69
CA LEU A 111 -21.67 4.07 9.05
C LEU A 111 -21.05 2.76 8.51
N GLY A 112 -21.41 1.63 9.11
CA GLY A 112 -20.90 0.31 8.73
C GLY A 112 -20.15 -0.38 9.87
N GLY A 113 -20.86 -0.73 10.95
CA GLY A 113 -20.33 -1.33 12.18
C GLY A 113 -19.31 -2.45 11.95
N PRO A 114 -19.62 -3.50 11.17
CA PRO A 114 -18.67 -4.59 10.92
C PRO A 114 -17.36 -4.15 10.28
N LYS A 115 -17.40 -3.21 9.33
CA LYS A 115 -16.20 -2.69 8.66
C LYS A 115 -15.38 -1.78 9.59
N ARG A 116 -16.04 -1.02 10.49
CA ARG A 116 -15.34 -0.27 11.54
C ARG A 116 -14.68 -1.23 12.55
N ALA A 117 -15.39 -2.29 12.97
CA ALA A 117 -14.83 -3.32 13.84
C ALA A 117 -13.60 -3.98 13.22
N LEU A 118 -13.66 -4.34 11.93
CA LEU A 118 -12.50 -4.83 11.18
C LEU A 118 -11.32 -3.85 11.25
N THR A 119 -11.60 -2.57 11.01
CA THR A 119 -10.55 -1.53 11.04
C THR A 119 -9.92 -1.42 12.44
N ALA A 120 -10.73 -1.46 13.50
CA ALA A 120 -10.25 -1.44 14.88
C ALA A 120 -9.41 -2.68 15.24
N VAL A 121 -9.83 -3.87 14.79
CA VAL A 121 -9.07 -5.13 14.95
C VAL A 121 -7.70 -5.03 14.29
N LEU A 122 -7.65 -4.57 13.05
CA LEU A 122 -6.38 -4.41 12.32
C LEU A 122 -5.49 -3.33 12.96
N ASN A 123 -6.08 -2.23 13.46
CA ASN A 123 -5.35 -1.20 14.19
C ASN A 123 -4.73 -1.74 15.47
N ALA A 124 -5.52 -2.41 16.31
CA ALA A 124 -5.07 -2.97 17.57
C ALA A 124 -3.88 -3.93 17.40
N ARG A 125 -3.88 -4.74 16.34
CA ARG A 125 -2.77 -5.65 16.00
C ARG A 125 -1.46 -4.94 15.70
N LEU A 126 -1.50 -3.72 15.18
CA LEU A 126 -0.34 -2.95 14.75
C LEU A 126 0.26 -2.10 15.87
N ILE A 127 -0.51 -1.74 16.91
CA ILE A 127 -0.09 -0.79 17.96
C ILE A 127 1.27 -1.18 18.53
N GLY A 128 1.42 -2.40 19.02
CA GLY A 128 2.67 -2.82 19.68
C GLY A 128 3.88 -2.88 18.74
N MET A 129 3.65 -3.10 17.44
CA MET A 129 4.73 -3.11 16.44
C MET A 129 5.20 -1.68 16.15
N LEU A 130 4.26 -0.78 15.87
CA LEU A 130 4.59 0.61 15.55
C LEU A 130 5.16 1.35 16.75
N ASP A 131 4.66 1.06 17.95
CA ASP A 131 5.20 1.64 19.20
C ASP A 131 6.68 1.26 19.40
N ARG A 132 7.05 -0.01 19.20
CA ARG A 132 8.48 -0.43 19.26
C ARG A 132 9.33 0.27 18.22
N LEU A 133 8.84 0.41 16.98
CA LEU A 133 9.55 1.10 15.91
C LEU A 133 9.78 2.57 16.24
N ILE A 134 8.73 3.28 16.64
CA ILE A 134 8.80 4.70 16.99
C ILE A 134 9.74 4.91 18.20
N THR A 135 9.62 4.07 19.23
CA THR A 135 10.50 4.13 20.41
C THR A 135 11.96 3.93 20.05
N ALA A 136 12.25 2.97 19.16
CA ALA A 136 13.61 2.75 18.67
C ALA A 136 14.14 3.96 17.87
N CYS A 137 13.31 4.56 17.01
CA CYS A 137 13.68 5.76 16.26
C CYS A 137 13.94 6.95 17.19
N GLU A 138 13.06 7.23 18.15
CA GLU A 138 13.23 8.32 19.12
C GLU A 138 14.49 8.12 19.99
N GLY A 139 14.74 6.89 20.43
CA GLY A 139 15.96 6.53 21.16
C GLY A 139 17.23 6.77 20.35
N HIS A 140 17.21 6.41 19.06
CA HIS A 140 18.32 6.68 18.16
C HIS A 140 18.53 8.18 17.94
N LEU A 141 17.47 8.94 17.64
CA LEU A 141 17.54 10.40 17.49
C LEU A 141 18.15 11.08 18.72
N THR A 142 17.74 10.65 19.93
CA THR A 142 18.30 11.13 21.18
C THR A 142 19.80 10.81 21.29
N THR A 143 20.21 9.59 20.91
CA THR A 143 21.61 9.16 20.96
C THR A 143 22.51 9.98 20.04
N VAL A 144 22.01 10.37 18.86
CA VAL A 144 22.76 11.21 17.90
C VAL A 144 22.57 12.71 18.12
N GLY A 145 21.87 13.11 19.20
CA GLY A 145 21.69 14.53 19.58
C GLY A 145 20.67 15.29 18.76
N ILE A 146 19.79 14.61 18.02
CA ILE A 146 18.71 15.25 17.25
C ILE A 146 17.52 15.46 18.16
N THR A 147 17.11 16.73 18.31
CA THR A 147 15.97 17.16 19.14
C THR A 147 14.70 17.43 18.32
N ALA A 148 14.77 17.26 17.00
CA ALA A 148 13.64 17.45 16.10
C ALA A 148 12.52 16.44 16.42
N ARG A 149 11.27 16.92 16.30
CA ARG A 149 10.08 16.09 16.53
C ARG A 149 9.97 15.02 15.44
N LEU A 150 9.78 13.76 15.84
CA LEU A 150 9.54 12.67 14.90
C LEU A 150 8.12 12.80 14.33
N MET A 151 8.03 12.85 12.99
CA MET A 151 6.79 12.86 12.23
C MET A 151 6.67 11.57 11.42
N VAL A 152 5.44 11.12 11.18
CA VAL A 152 5.14 9.91 10.42
C VAL A 152 4.21 10.27 9.25
N VAL A 153 4.49 9.71 8.07
CA VAL A 153 3.61 9.88 6.90
C VAL A 153 2.43 8.93 7.00
N ARG A 154 1.24 9.44 6.78
CA ARG A 154 0.00 8.65 6.65
C ARG A 154 -0.20 8.12 5.23
N GLY A 155 -1.15 7.19 5.10
CA GLY A 155 -1.53 6.61 3.80
C GLY A 155 -2.16 7.60 2.80
N ASP A 156 -2.60 8.76 3.24
CA ASP A 156 -3.10 9.86 2.40
C ASP A 156 -2.01 10.89 2.03
N GLY A 157 -0.77 10.67 2.47
CA GLY A 157 0.36 11.57 2.24
C GLY A 157 0.50 12.71 3.25
N ALA A 158 -0.38 12.81 4.24
CA ALA A 158 -0.26 13.80 5.31
C ALA A 158 0.77 13.37 6.36
N LEU A 159 1.32 14.34 7.09
CA LEU A 159 2.16 14.10 8.25
C LEU A 159 1.34 14.11 9.53
N VAL A 160 1.68 13.22 10.44
CA VAL A 160 1.17 13.21 11.84
C VAL A 160 2.33 13.06 12.81
N SER A 161 2.10 13.46 14.06
CA SER A 161 3.08 13.24 15.11
C SER A 161 3.23 11.74 15.43
N ALA A 162 4.39 11.36 15.95
CA ALA A 162 4.64 10.00 16.40
C ALA A 162 3.61 9.52 17.44
N SER A 163 3.08 10.40 18.29
CA SER A 163 2.04 10.06 19.27
C SER A 163 0.73 9.62 18.59
N VAL A 164 0.27 10.34 17.59
CA VAL A 164 -0.93 9.99 16.81
C VAL A 164 -0.71 8.67 16.05
N ALA A 165 0.47 8.50 15.45
CA ALA A 165 0.79 7.27 14.74
C ALA A 165 0.80 6.03 15.66
N ARG A 166 1.22 6.17 16.94
CA ARG A 166 1.16 5.09 17.94
C ARG A 166 -0.27 4.64 18.24
N GLU A 167 -1.21 5.58 18.29
CA GLU A 167 -2.62 5.28 18.59
C GLU A 167 -3.35 4.71 17.37
N LYS A 168 -3.04 5.25 16.19
CA LYS A 168 -3.72 4.91 14.92
C LYS A 168 -2.75 4.38 13.86
N PRO A 169 -1.98 3.31 14.14
CA PRO A 169 -1.02 2.77 13.19
C PRO A 169 -1.63 2.34 11.84
N ILE A 170 -2.91 1.99 11.81
CA ILE A 170 -3.62 1.62 10.58
C ILE A 170 -3.63 2.77 9.55
N GLU A 171 -3.57 4.02 9.98
CA GLU A 171 -3.53 5.18 9.10
C GLU A 171 -2.18 5.33 8.37
N THR A 172 -1.13 4.61 8.79
CA THR A 172 0.19 4.64 8.13
C THR A 172 0.32 3.65 6.96
N ILE A 173 -0.74 2.92 6.66
CA ILE A 173 -0.78 2.00 5.52
C ILE A 173 -0.65 2.79 4.22
N LEU A 174 0.21 2.32 3.29
CA LEU A 174 0.57 2.99 2.04
C LEU A 174 1.32 4.32 2.23
N SER A 175 1.93 4.58 3.39
CA SER A 175 2.68 5.81 3.66
C SER A 175 3.89 6.01 2.73
N GLY A 176 4.61 4.94 2.36
CA GLY A 176 5.73 5.01 1.42
C GLY A 176 5.31 5.53 0.04
N PRO A 177 4.36 4.87 -0.63
CA PRO A 177 3.81 5.36 -1.90
C PRO A 177 3.21 6.76 -1.81
N ALA A 178 2.48 7.07 -0.74
CA ALA A 178 1.92 8.40 -0.53
C ALA A 178 3.01 9.48 -0.44
N ALA A 179 4.11 9.17 0.25
CA ALA A 179 5.29 10.04 0.29
C ALA A 179 5.95 10.19 -1.09
N SER A 180 6.08 9.09 -1.87
CA SER A 180 6.61 9.16 -3.25
C SER A 180 5.81 10.13 -4.12
N ILE A 181 4.46 10.10 -4.02
CA ILE A 181 3.59 10.98 -4.80
C ILE A 181 3.72 12.44 -4.34
N ALA A 182 3.77 12.69 -3.04
CA ALA A 182 3.99 14.03 -2.49
C ALA A 182 5.35 14.60 -2.95
N GLY A 183 6.40 13.76 -2.91
CA GLY A 183 7.73 14.10 -3.42
C GLY A 183 7.75 14.36 -4.92
N ALA A 184 7.00 13.57 -5.70
CA ALA A 184 6.87 13.75 -7.14
C ALA A 184 6.26 15.12 -7.49
N SER A 185 5.15 15.47 -6.85
CA SER A 185 4.50 16.78 -7.04
C SER A 185 5.44 17.93 -6.69
N TRP A 186 6.15 17.81 -5.56
CA TRP A 186 7.08 18.85 -5.13
C TRP A 186 8.28 19.01 -6.07
N LEU A 187 8.87 17.89 -6.54
CA LEU A 187 10.05 17.89 -7.42
C LEU A 187 9.74 18.45 -8.81
N THR A 188 8.52 18.24 -9.29
CA THR A 188 8.13 18.58 -10.67
C THR A 188 7.28 19.83 -10.78
N GLY A 189 6.61 20.24 -9.70
CA GLY A 189 5.62 21.30 -9.73
C GLY A 189 4.31 20.92 -10.44
N GLU A 190 4.16 19.65 -10.89
CA GLU A 190 2.93 19.18 -11.54
C GLU A 190 1.82 19.06 -10.51
N THR A 191 0.62 19.50 -10.90
CA THR A 191 -0.60 19.40 -10.10
C THR A 191 -1.52 18.29 -10.58
N ASP A 192 -1.47 17.98 -11.87
CA ASP A 192 -2.30 16.96 -12.52
C ASP A 192 -1.42 16.05 -13.35
N ALA A 193 -1.29 14.78 -12.94
CA ALA A 193 -0.43 13.80 -13.59
C ALA A 193 -0.78 12.37 -13.16
N LEU A 194 -0.40 11.37 -13.96
CA LEU A 194 -0.20 10.03 -13.44
C LEU A 194 1.23 9.92 -12.88
N VAL A 195 1.35 9.57 -11.61
CA VAL A 195 2.64 9.27 -10.98
C VAL A 195 2.85 7.77 -11.07
N SER A 196 3.95 7.35 -11.68
CA SER A 196 4.35 5.96 -11.83
C SER A 196 5.69 5.72 -11.15
N ASP A 197 5.67 4.99 -10.04
CA ASP A 197 6.87 4.60 -9.29
C ASP A 197 7.26 3.16 -9.66
N ILE A 198 8.37 3.00 -10.38
CA ILE A 198 8.86 1.69 -10.78
C ILE A 198 10.05 1.28 -9.92
N GLY A 199 9.80 0.28 -9.07
CA GLY A 199 10.83 -0.39 -8.29
C GLY A 199 11.47 -1.57 -9.02
N GLY A 200 12.23 -2.37 -8.27
CA GLY A 200 12.71 -3.66 -8.77
C GLY A 200 11.58 -4.69 -8.92
N THR A 201 10.55 -4.61 -8.10
CA THR A 201 9.50 -5.65 -7.96
C THR A 201 8.16 -5.23 -8.53
N THR A 202 7.76 -3.99 -8.31
CA THR A 202 6.42 -3.47 -8.61
C THR A 202 6.49 -2.16 -9.38
N THR A 203 5.43 -1.90 -10.12
CA THR A 203 5.08 -0.58 -10.65
C THR A 203 3.81 -0.13 -9.96
N ASP A 204 3.89 0.99 -9.26
CA ASP A 204 2.83 1.61 -8.52
C ASP A 204 2.37 2.88 -9.25
N VAL A 205 1.09 2.98 -9.57
CA VAL A 205 0.53 4.13 -10.29
C VAL A 205 -0.60 4.77 -9.49
N CYS A 206 -0.56 6.09 -9.37
CA CYS A 206 -1.58 6.90 -8.73
C CYS A 206 -1.87 8.16 -9.54
N LEU A 207 -3.12 8.62 -9.52
CA LEU A 207 -3.51 9.90 -10.09
C LEU A 207 -3.23 11.03 -9.08
N LEU A 208 -2.52 12.05 -9.54
CA LEU A 208 -2.35 13.34 -8.88
C LEU A 208 -3.39 14.31 -9.44
N ARG A 209 -4.15 14.99 -8.58
CA ARG A 209 -5.10 16.06 -8.91
C ARG A 209 -4.93 17.23 -7.95
N ASP A 210 -4.91 18.44 -8.46
CA ASP A 210 -4.72 19.67 -7.66
C ASP A 210 -3.51 19.60 -6.71
N GLY A 211 -2.42 18.95 -7.13
CA GLY A 211 -1.21 18.74 -6.36
C GLY A 211 -1.34 17.72 -5.22
N ARG A 212 -2.43 16.93 -5.18
CA ARG A 212 -2.71 15.92 -4.15
C ARG A 212 -2.92 14.54 -4.76
N PRO A 213 -2.50 13.47 -4.10
CA PRO A 213 -2.83 12.12 -4.53
C PRO A 213 -4.35 11.90 -4.40
N LYS A 214 -4.94 11.25 -5.40
CA LYS A 214 -6.34 10.80 -5.30
C LYS A 214 -6.48 9.79 -4.17
N ILE A 215 -7.52 9.96 -3.35
CA ILE A 215 -7.82 9.05 -2.22
C ILE A 215 -8.81 7.98 -2.67
N ASP A 216 -8.61 6.73 -2.24
CA ASP A 216 -9.55 5.64 -2.51
C ASP A 216 -10.83 5.84 -1.67
N PRO A 217 -11.99 6.08 -2.30
CA PRO A 217 -13.23 6.32 -1.57
C PRO A 217 -13.72 5.10 -0.79
N GLN A 218 -13.21 3.91 -1.11
CA GLN A 218 -13.56 2.68 -0.41
C GLN A 218 -12.67 2.41 0.82
N GLY A 219 -11.65 3.23 1.04
CA GLY A 219 -10.66 3.08 2.10
C GLY A 219 -9.48 2.15 1.74
N ALA A 220 -8.44 2.19 2.56
CA ALA A 220 -7.22 1.43 2.34
C ALA A 220 -7.45 -0.08 2.24
N ARG A 221 -6.79 -0.71 1.26
CA ARG A 221 -6.78 -2.17 1.12
C ARG A 221 -5.56 -2.78 1.79
N VAL A 222 -5.78 -3.79 2.64
CA VAL A 222 -4.74 -4.53 3.37
C VAL A 222 -4.91 -6.01 3.08
N GLY A 223 -4.17 -6.54 2.13
CA GLY A 223 -4.39 -7.90 1.64
C GLY A 223 -5.82 -8.08 1.13
N PRO A 224 -6.59 -9.05 1.67
CA PRO A 224 -7.99 -9.25 1.29
C PRO A 224 -8.96 -8.24 1.94
N PHE A 225 -8.52 -7.47 2.94
CA PHE A 225 -9.38 -6.61 3.76
C PHE A 225 -9.48 -5.19 3.21
N ARG A 226 -10.67 -4.60 3.28
CA ARG A 226 -10.95 -3.18 3.03
C ARG A 226 -11.24 -2.48 4.35
N THR A 227 -10.37 -1.55 4.73
CA THR A 227 -10.52 -0.74 5.95
C THR A 227 -11.37 0.50 5.71
N MET A 228 -11.59 1.28 6.77
CA MET A 228 -12.28 2.58 6.68
C MET A 228 -11.32 3.78 6.78
N VAL A 229 -10.01 3.54 6.80
CA VAL A 229 -9.03 4.64 6.82
C VAL A 229 -8.73 5.10 5.40
N GLU A 230 -8.51 6.40 5.26
CA GLU A 230 -8.14 7.01 4.00
C GLU A 230 -6.72 6.61 3.59
N ALA A 231 -6.55 6.29 2.31
CA ALA A 231 -5.25 6.07 1.71
C ALA A 231 -5.29 6.40 0.22
N VAL A 232 -4.14 6.61 -0.36
CA VAL A 232 -4.01 6.89 -1.80
C VAL A 232 -4.65 5.78 -2.64
N ALA A 233 -5.38 6.19 -3.67
CA ALA A 233 -5.93 5.30 -4.68
C ALA A 233 -4.81 4.83 -5.59
N MET A 234 -4.10 3.79 -5.14
CA MET A 234 -2.95 3.26 -5.84
C MET A 234 -3.24 1.92 -6.50
N ARG A 235 -2.73 1.74 -7.70
CA ARG A 235 -2.76 0.48 -8.44
C ARG A 235 -1.35 -0.07 -8.54
N THR A 236 -1.19 -1.34 -8.21
CA THR A 236 0.10 -2.02 -8.16
C THR A 236 0.12 -3.21 -9.11
N TRP A 237 1.16 -3.31 -9.91
CA TRP A 237 1.43 -4.45 -10.76
C TRP A 237 2.77 -5.07 -10.40
N GLY A 238 2.87 -6.39 -10.49
CA GLY A 238 4.12 -7.14 -10.31
C GLY A 238 5.04 -6.98 -11.53
N LEU A 239 5.43 -5.76 -11.83
CA LEU A 239 6.30 -5.38 -12.95
C LEU A 239 7.36 -4.41 -12.46
N GLY A 240 8.64 -4.74 -12.68
CA GLY A 240 9.75 -3.89 -12.26
C GLY A 240 11.05 -4.29 -12.93
N GLY A 241 12.13 -3.59 -12.60
CA GLY A 241 13.47 -3.84 -13.15
C GLY A 241 14.02 -5.24 -12.88
N ASP A 242 13.56 -5.88 -11.78
CA ASP A 242 13.98 -7.22 -11.36
C ASP A 242 12.93 -8.30 -11.68
N SER A 243 11.97 -8.00 -12.55
CA SER A 243 10.96 -8.96 -12.98
C SER A 243 11.57 -10.13 -13.73
N GLU A 244 11.11 -11.34 -13.44
CA GLU A 244 11.50 -12.53 -14.19
C GLU A 244 11.09 -12.41 -15.65
N VAL A 245 12.00 -12.75 -16.55
CA VAL A 245 11.74 -12.81 -18.00
C VAL A 245 11.27 -14.21 -18.36
N HIS A 246 10.05 -14.30 -18.87
CA HIS A 246 9.45 -15.55 -19.35
C HIS A 246 9.37 -15.59 -20.86
N VAL A 247 9.67 -16.76 -21.42
CA VAL A 247 9.34 -17.05 -22.81
C VAL A 247 7.88 -17.51 -22.86
N VAL A 248 7.09 -16.90 -23.71
CA VAL A 248 5.70 -17.31 -23.92
C VAL A 248 5.68 -18.58 -24.78
N ASP A 249 4.97 -19.60 -24.30
CA ASP A 249 4.80 -20.82 -25.05
C ASP A 249 3.99 -20.56 -26.34
N GLY A 250 4.39 -21.20 -27.43
CA GLY A 250 3.71 -21.10 -28.72
C GLY A 250 4.69 -21.06 -29.90
N LEU A 251 4.16 -21.17 -31.12
CA LEU A 251 4.97 -21.20 -32.35
C LEU A 251 5.68 -19.86 -32.60
N ALA A 252 5.02 -18.77 -32.34
CA ALA A 252 5.58 -17.42 -32.57
C ALA A 252 6.58 -17.01 -31.47
N GLY A 253 6.53 -17.61 -30.29
CA GLY A 253 7.29 -17.15 -29.13
C GLY A 253 6.81 -15.79 -28.65
N GLY A 254 7.59 -15.18 -27.80
CA GLY A 254 7.35 -13.85 -27.22
C GLY A 254 7.90 -13.79 -25.80
N LEU A 255 7.84 -12.62 -25.21
CA LEU A 255 8.28 -12.38 -23.83
C LEU A 255 7.13 -11.91 -22.97
N ARG A 256 7.19 -12.26 -21.69
CA ARG A 256 6.37 -11.70 -20.62
C ARG A 256 7.26 -11.46 -19.40
N LEU A 257 7.04 -10.35 -18.71
CA LEU A 257 7.78 -9.99 -17.51
C LEU A 257 6.91 -10.11 -16.27
N GLY A 258 7.49 -10.60 -15.17
CA GLY A 258 6.86 -10.74 -13.87
C GLY A 258 5.78 -11.85 -13.81
N PRO A 259 4.98 -11.91 -12.72
CA PRO A 259 5.06 -11.00 -11.56
C PRO A 259 6.17 -11.36 -10.55
N ARG A 260 6.87 -12.50 -10.73
CA ARG A 260 7.92 -12.94 -9.80
C ARG A 260 9.15 -12.04 -9.90
N ARG A 261 9.71 -11.67 -8.74
CA ARG A 261 11.00 -11.01 -8.63
C ARG A 261 12.13 -12.03 -8.67
N LEU A 262 13.21 -11.70 -9.38
CA LEU A 262 14.51 -12.38 -9.31
C LEU A 262 15.59 -11.40 -8.87
N MET A 263 16.67 -11.91 -8.31
CA MET A 263 17.90 -11.13 -8.22
C MET A 263 18.53 -11.06 -9.62
N PRO A 264 18.85 -9.88 -10.15
CA PRO A 264 19.61 -9.76 -11.39
C PRO A 264 20.91 -10.53 -11.34
N ILE A 265 21.30 -11.17 -12.43
CA ILE A 265 22.56 -11.94 -12.50
C ILE A 265 23.78 -11.01 -12.34
N SER A 266 23.71 -9.81 -12.90
CA SER A 266 24.72 -8.76 -12.70
C SER A 266 24.94 -8.42 -11.23
N LEU A 267 23.86 -8.35 -10.44
CA LEU A 267 23.93 -8.11 -8.99
C LEU A 267 24.45 -9.36 -8.25
N ALA A 268 24.00 -10.54 -8.62
CA ALA A 268 24.47 -11.80 -8.05
C ALA A 268 25.99 -11.99 -8.26
N ALA A 269 26.49 -11.65 -9.46
CA ALA A 269 27.90 -11.71 -9.77
C ALA A 269 28.73 -10.67 -8.99
N LYS A 270 28.18 -9.49 -8.71
CA LYS A 270 28.86 -8.49 -7.86
C LYS A 270 29.13 -9.03 -6.44
N HIS A 271 28.22 -9.87 -5.92
CA HIS A 271 28.38 -10.48 -4.59
C HIS A 271 29.17 -11.80 -4.61
N TYR A 272 29.05 -12.58 -5.68
CA TYR A 272 29.62 -13.93 -5.81
C TYR A 272 30.28 -14.13 -7.19
N PRO A 273 31.30 -13.32 -7.55
CA PRO A 273 31.84 -13.29 -8.90
C PRO A 273 32.37 -14.66 -9.37
N GLU A 274 33.16 -15.35 -8.55
CA GLU A 274 33.78 -16.62 -8.92
C GLU A 274 32.74 -17.71 -9.20
N ILE A 275 31.71 -17.81 -8.36
CA ILE A 275 30.66 -18.83 -8.50
C ILE A 275 29.82 -18.57 -9.74
N VAL A 276 29.39 -17.31 -9.92
CA VAL A 276 28.47 -16.94 -11.01
C VAL A 276 29.19 -17.04 -12.36
N HIS A 277 30.38 -16.43 -12.51
CA HIS A 277 31.11 -16.49 -13.77
C HIS A 277 31.50 -17.92 -14.15
N ALA A 278 32.06 -18.70 -13.24
CA ALA A 278 32.43 -20.09 -13.54
C ALA A 278 31.23 -20.95 -13.94
N ALA A 279 30.04 -20.69 -13.41
CA ALA A 279 28.83 -21.39 -13.79
C ALA A 279 28.30 -20.96 -15.17
N LEU A 280 28.34 -19.64 -15.46
CA LEU A 280 27.94 -19.08 -16.75
C LEU A 280 28.86 -19.54 -17.87
N ASP A 281 30.19 -19.51 -17.66
CA ASP A 281 31.18 -19.94 -18.64
C ASP A 281 31.04 -21.43 -18.99
N ARG A 282 30.80 -22.28 -17.98
CA ARG A 282 30.50 -23.69 -18.19
C ARG A 282 29.20 -23.91 -18.99
N ALA A 283 28.15 -23.10 -18.72
CA ALA A 283 26.90 -23.19 -19.46
C ALA A 283 27.06 -22.70 -20.91
N LEU A 284 27.85 -21.66 -21.15
CA LEU A 284 28.13 -21.13 -22.48
C LEU A 284 28.96 -22.08 -23.35
N ALA A 285 29.80 -22.92 -22.74
CA ALA A 285 30.56 -23.96 -23.43
C ALA A 285 29.70 -25.12 -23.94
N GLN A 286 28.44 -25.22 -23.53
CA GLN A 286 27.49 -26.22 -24.01
C GLN A 286 26.76 -25.73 -25.27
N ASP A 287 26.62 -26.57 -26.27
CA ASP A 287 25.89 -26.24 -27.50
C ASP A 287 24.40 -25.98 -27.24
N VAL A 288 23.79 -26.74 -26.32
CA VAL A 288 22.40 -26.57 -25.88
C VAL A 288 22.40 -26.27 -24.39
N PRO A 289 22.05 -25.04 -23.98
CA PRO A 289 21.94 -24.69 -22.57
C PRO A 289 20.86 -25.57 -21.89
N SER A 290 21.12 -25.94 -20.64
CA SER A 290 20.05 -26.55 -19.81
C SER A 290 18.93 -25.52 -19.56
N ALA A 291 17.70 -26.04 -19.31
CA ALA A 291 16.54 -25.17 -19.08
C ALA A 291 16.74 -24.21 -17.88
N ASP A 292 17.56 -24.60 -16.90
CA ASP A 292 17.97 -23.86 -15.71
C ASP A 292 19.33 -23.14 -15.88
N GLY A 293 19.89 -23.13 -17.11
CA GLY A 293 21.16 -22.48 -17.42
C GLY A 293 21.09 -20.97 -17.15
N GLY A 294 21.97 -20.48 -16.28
CA GLY A 294 21.98 -19.08 -15.86
C GLY A 294 21.01 -18.74 -14.75
N GLN A 295 20.39 -19.73 -14.08
CA GLN A 295 19.57 -19.49 -12.88
C GLN A 295 20.30 -19.99 -11.62
N PHE A 296 20.17 -19.23 -10.52
CA PHE A 296 20.80 -19.54 -9.24
C PHE A 296 19.81 -19.46 -8.09
N VAL A 297 20.14 -20.15 -7.00
CA VAL A 297 19.51 -20.02 -5.68
C VAL A 297 20.54 -19.45 -4.73
N LEU A 298 20.23 -18.33 -4.09
CA LEU A 298 21.13 -17.65 -3.17
C LEU A 298 20.55 -17.67 -1.75
N PRO A 299 21.35 -18.07 -0.74
CA PRO A 299 20.94 -17.96 0.66
C PRO A 299 20.89 -16.49 1.10
N LEU A 300 19.89 -16.16 1.92
CA LEU A 300 19.73 -14.82 2.51
C LEU A 300 19.93 -14.81 4.04
N TRP A 301 20.25 -15.96 4.64
CA TRP A 301 20.51 -16.07 6.08
C TRP A 301 21.96 -15.76 6.42
N THR A 302 22.17 -15.22 7.61
CA THR A 302 23.46 -15.12 8.28
C THR A 302 23.68 -16.31 9.21
N ASP A 303 22.64 -16.69 9.95
CA ASP A 303 22.62 -17.87 10.82
C ASP A 303 21.70 -18.92 10.21
N MET A 304 22.04 -20.20 10.41
CA MET A 304 21.26 -21.32 9.84
C MET A 304 19.79 -21.23 10.28
N PRO A 305 18.84 -21.29 9.34
CA PRO A 305 17.42 -21.14 9.64
C PRO A 305 16.87 -22.32 10.44
N LEU A 306 15.96 -22.03 11.37
CA LEU A 306 15.29 -23.01 12.22
C LEU A 306 13.87 -23.30 11.72
N GLY A 307 13.30 -24.43 12.19
CA GLY A 307 11.91 -24.80 11.89
C GLY A 307 11.70 -25.21 10.42
N LEU A 308 12.63 -25.93 9.84
CA LEU A 308 12.60 -26.47 8.50
C LEU A 308 12.01 -27.88 8.49
N ASP A 309 11.26 -28.23 7.44
CA ASP A 309 10.94 -29.64 7.18
C ASP A 309 12.15 -30.37 6.57
N ALA A 310 12.09 -31.70 6.49
CA ALA A 310 13.21 -32.51 6.00
C ALA A 310 13.65 -32.17 4.57
N ARG A 311 12.72 -31.72 3.69
CA ARG A 311 13.05 -31.33 2.33
C ARG A 311 13.61 -29.92 2.25
N GLU A 312 13.09 -29.00 3.07
CA GLU A 312 13.65 -27.67 3.23
C GLU A 312 15.06 -27.74 3.78
N GLN A 313 15.30 -28.60 4.79
CA GLN A 313 16.62 -28.82 5.34
C GLN A 313 17.60 -29.33 4.28
N THR A 314 17.19 -30.29 3.45
CA THR A 314 18.04 -30.81 2.36
C THR A 314 18.48 -29.72 1.39
N VAL A 315 17.59 -28.78 1.03
CA VAL A 315 17.94 -27.66 0.14
C VAL A 315 18.84 -26.67 0.87
N VAL A 316 18.56 -26.37 2.14
CA VAL A 316 19.38 -25.47 2.97
C VAL A 316 20.78 -26.02 3.19
N ASP A 317 20.92 -27.31 3.49
CA ASP A 317 22.23 -27.95 3.69
C ASP A 317 23.12 -27.86 2.44
N ARG A 318 22.52 -27.99 1.23
CA ARG A 318 23.26 -27.78 -0.01
C ARG A 318 23.72 -26.34 -0.22
N LEU A 319 22.95 -25.37 0.28
CA LEU A 319 23.24 -23.95 0.16
C LEU A 319 24.13 -23.41 1.30
N ALA A 320 24.60 -24.28 2.20
CA ALA A 320 25.38 -23.87 3.37
C ALA A 320 26.68 -23.13 2.98
N ASP A 321 27.31 -23.55 1.89
CA ASP A 321 28.56 -22.96 1.39
C ASP A 321 28.34 -21.78 0.41
N GLY A 322 27.09 -21.36 0.18
CA GLY A 322 26.76 -20.23 -0.69
C GLY A 322 25.83 -20.55 -1.86
N PRO A 323 25.79 -19.66 -2.87
CA PRO A 323 24.92 -19.81 -4.03
C PRO A 323 25.19 -21.09 -4.86
N LEU A 324 24.10 -21.70 -5.32
CA LEU A 324 24.18 -22.81 -6.27
C LEU A 324 23.34 -22.53 -7.51
N ARG A 325 23.72 -23.16 -8.63
CA ARG A 325 22.84 -23.25 -9.80
C ARG A 325 21.53 -23.93 -9.41
N LEU A 326 20.42 -23.49 -10.01
CA LEU A 326 19.08 -24.00 -9.66
C LEU A 326 19.00 -25.53 -9.72
N GLY A 327 19.51 -26.18 -10.79
CA GLY A 327 19.50 -27.64 -10.92
C GLY A 327 20.44 -28.38 -9.95
N HIS A 328 21.35 -27.68 -9.27
CA HIS A 328 22.17 -28.26 -8.19
C HIS A 328 21.52 -28.06 -6.82
N ALA A 329 20.83 -26.95 -6.61
CA ALA A 329 20.09 -26.67 -5.38
C ALA A 329 18.84 -27.57 -5.27
N VAL A 330 18.15 -27.81 -6.39
CA VAL A 330 16.96 -28.64 -6.49
C VAL A 330 17.22 -29.76 -7.49
N GLN A 331 17.42 -30.97 -7.00
CA GLN A 331 17.80 -32.15 -7.80
C GLN A 331 16.59 -33.01 -8.21
N SER A 332 15.44 -32.76 -7.61
CA SER A 332 14.20 -33.49 -7.95
C SER A 332 13.00 -32.56 -7.97
N ARG A 333 11.98 -32.92 -8.77
CA ARG A 333 10.70 -32.17 -8.79
C ARG A 333 10.00 -32.15 -7.43
N MET A 334 10.27 -33.09 -6.56
CA MET A 334 9.69 -33.16 -5.22
C MET A 334 10.26 -32.11 -4.26
N GLU A 335 11.42 -31.52 -4.56
CA GLU A 335 12.06 -30.47 -3.77
C GLU A 335 11.58 -29.07 -4.20
N SER A 336 11.00 -28.91 -5.40
CA SER A 336 10.51 -27.62 -5.89
C SER A 336 9.51 -26.93 -4.95
N PRO A 337 8.55 -27.63 -4.31
CA PRO A 337 7.69 -27.02 -3.31
C PRO A 337 8.44 -26.55 -2.04
N ALA A 338 9.49 -27.26 -1.62
CA ALA A 338 10.33 -26.84 -0.51
C ALA A 338 11.09 -25.56 -0.84
N LEU A 339 11.69 -25.48 -2.03
CA LEU A 339 12.31 -24.23 -2.51
C LEU A 339 11.30 -23.08 -2.54
N ALA A 340 10.08 -23.31 -3.05
CA ALA A 340 9.03 -22.28 -3.09
C ALA A 340 8.67 -21.76 -1.69
N ARG A 341 8.61 -22.64 -0.67
CA ARG A 341 8.37 -22.23 0.72
C ARG A 341 9.57 -21.46 1.29
N LEU A 342 10.81 -21.89 1.02
CA LEU A 342 12.00 -21.15 1.44
C LEU A 342 12.05 -19.74 0.85
N VAL A 343 11.67 -19.59 -0.44
CA VAL A 343 11.52 -18.28 -1.09
C VAL A 343 10.41 -17.47 -0.40
N GLY A 344 9.23 -18.08 -0.16
CA GLY A 344 8.09 -17.43 0.51
C GLY A 344 8.41 -16.99 1.96
N ARG A 345 9.33 -17.68 2.64
CA ARG A 345 9.84 -17.32 3.97
C ARG A 345 10.97 -16.28 3.92
N GLY A 346 11.41 -15.86 2.73
CA GLY A 346 12.53 -14.92 2.57
C GLY A 346 13.90 -15.50 2.97
N LEU A 347 14.03 -16.82 3.06
CA LEU A 347 15.28 -17.48 3.41
C LEU A 347 16.23 -17.64 2.21
N VAL A 348 15.67 -17.72 1.01
CA VAL A 348 16.45 -17.78 -0.22
C VAL A 348 15.83 -16.85 -1.27
N ILE A 349 16.65 -16.41 -2.22
CA ILE A 349 16.21 -15.68 -3.41
C ILE A 349 16.69 -16.42 -4.66
N LEU A 350 15.85 -16.41 -5.71
CA LEU A 350 16.24 -16.89 -7.02
C LEU A 350 16.92 -15.78 -7.80
N ALA A 351 17.98 -16.10 -8.55
CA ALA A 351 18.58 -15.18 -9.51
C ALA A 351 18.41 -15.71 -10.93
N GLY A 352 18.24 -14.80 -11.86
CA GLY A 352 18.04 -15.08 -13.28
C GLY A 352 18.01 -13.81 -14.10
N VAL A 353 17.81 -13.94 -15.41
CA VAL A 353 17.76 -12.78 -16.32
C VAL A 353 16.56 -11.90 -16.01
N THR A 354 16.83 -10.60 -15.92
CA THR A 354 15.88 -9.54 -15.60
C THR A 354 16.02 -8.35 -16.55
N PRO A 355 15.08 -7.39 -16.59
CA PRO A 355 15.26 -6.12 -17.30
C PRO A 355 16.48 -5.32 -16.82
N SER A 356 16.86 -5.42 -15.54
CA SER A 356 18.10 -4.80 -15.02
C SER A 356 19.35 -5.36 -15.72
N ASP A 357 19.43 -6.67 -15.95
CA ASP A 357 20.54 -7.26 -16.72
C ASP A 357 20.53 -6.78 -18.16
N ALA A 358 19.36 -6.72 -18.80
CA ALA A 358 19.23 -6.18 -20.15
C ALA A 358 19.71 -4.73 -20.25
N SER A 359 19.44 -3.91 -19.23
CA SER A 359 19.92 -2.52 -19.16
C SER A 359 21.45 -2.43 -19.05
N HIS A 360 22.09 -3.34 -18.31
CA HIS A 360 23.56 -3.41 -18.24
C HIS A 360 24.19 -3.84 -19.58
N VAL A 361 23.59 -4.83 -20.26
CA VAL A 361 24.05 -5.27 -21.60
C VAL A 361 23.99 -4.14 -22.62
N LEU A 362 22.94 -3.30 -22.55
CA LEU A 362 22.76 -2.16 -23.46
C LEU A 362 23.55 -0.91 -23.04
N GLY A 363 24.29 -0.95 -21.94
CA GLY A 363 25.04 0.19 -21.41
C GLY A 363 24.16 1.35 -20.92
N LEU A 364 22.88 1.08 -20.62
CA LEU A 364 21.95 2.08 -20.05
C LEU A 364 22.20 2.32 -18.57
N VAL A 365 22.79 1.33 -17.90
CA VAL A 365 23.16 1.35 -16.48
C VAL A 365 24.52 0.67 -16.33
N ASP A 366 25.36 1.19 -15.42
CA ASP A 366 26.69 0.66 -15.09
C ASP A 366 26.86 0.61 -13.55
N ALA A 367 25.95 -0.14 -12.88
CA ALA A 367 25.97 -0.23 -11.42
C ALA A 367 26.53 -1.57 -10.91
N TRP A 368 26.43 -2.61 -11.73
CA TRP A 368 26.76 -4.00 -11.38
C TRP A 368 27.63 -4.66 -12.47
N ASP A 369 27.73 -5.99 -12.46
CA ASP A 369 28.60 -6.75 -13.35
C ASP A 369 27.98 -6.93 -14.74
N ALA A 370 28.38 -6.09 -15.68
CA ALA A 370 27.89 -6.12 -17.07
C ALA A 370 28.36 -7.36 -17.85
N ASP A 371 29.54 -7.96 -17.54
CA ASP A 371 30.02 -9.17 -18.21
C ASP A 371 29.16 -10.38 -17.81
N ALA A 372 28.81 -10.50 -16.53
CA ALA A 372 27.87 -11.51 -16.07
C ALA A 372 26.48 -11.36 -16.71
N ALA A 373 25.97 -10.11 -16.82
CA ALA A 373 24.74 -9.83 -17.54
C ALA A 373 24.81 -10.29 -19.01
N GLN A 374 25.89 -9.92 -19.72
CA GLN A 374 26.12 -10.31 -21.11
C GLN A 374 26.10 -11.83 -21.28
N LYS A 375 26.82 -12.57 -20.42
CA LYS A 375 26.85 -14.04 -20.42
C LYS A 375 25.46 -14.64 -20.18
N ALA A 376 24.73 -14.16 -19.16
CA ALA A 376 23.42 -14.67 -18.81
C ALA A 376 22.37 -14.41 -19.89
N VAL A 377 22.34 -13.20 -20.45
CA VAL A 377 21.42 -12.85 -21.53
C VAL A 377 21.77 -13.62 -22.81
N THR A 378 23.06 -13.88 -23.10
CA THR A 378 23.48 -14.75 -24.21
C THR A 378 22.92 -16.16 -24.04
N LEU A 379 23.01 -16.75 -22.85
CA LEU A 379 22.41 -18.06 -22.54
C LEU A 379 20.91 -18.05 -22.75
N PHE A 380 20.25 -16.99 -22.29
CA PHE A 380 18.80 -16.84 -22.43
C PHE A 380 18.38 -16.71 -23.90
N ALA A 381 19.12 -15.95 -24.71
CA ALA A 381 18.88 -15.79 -26.13
C ALA A 381 18.96 -17.12 -26.93
N ARG A 382 19.82 -18.06 -26.48
CA ARG A 382 19.95 -19.40 -27.10
C ARG A 382 18.74 -20.32 -26.86
N ARG A 383 17.81 -19.95 -25.96
CA ARG A 383 16.56 -20.72 -25.76
C ARG A 383 15.76 -20.76 -27.06
N ARG A 384 14.93 -21.80 -27.23
CA ARG A 384 14.19 -22.01 -28.46
C ARG A 384 12.70 -21.72 -28.25
N THR A 385 12.07 -21.15 -29.27
CA THR A 385 10.62 -21.07 -29.39
C THR A 385 10.00 -22.46 -29.64
N GLY A 386 8.68 -22.55 -29.57
CA GLY A 386 7.96 -23.77 -29.97
C GLY A 386 8.20 -24.20 -31.41
N ALA A 387 8.61 -23.27 -32.29
CA ALA A 387 9.04 -23.55 -33.67
C ALA A 387 10.49 -24.07 -33.78
N GLY A 388 11.23 -24.16 -32.67
CA GLY A 388 12.61 -24.62 -32.63
C GLY A 388 13.67 -23.57 -32.99
N THR A 389 13.28 -22.36 -33.32
CA THR A 389 14.19 -21.24 -33.60
C THR A 389 14.72 -20.61 -32.31
N ARG A 390 15.92 -20.03 -32.34
CA ARG A 390 16.41 -19.23 -31.21
C ARG A 390 15.52 -18.03 -30.97
N ILE A 391 15.37 -17.61 -29.70
CA ILE A 391 14.57 -16.43 -29.34
C ILE A 391 15.23 -15.16 -29.88
N ALA A 392 16.56 -15.05 -29.74
CA ALA A 392 17.32 -13.96 -30.29
C ALA A 392 18.72 -14.44 -30.75
N GLU A 393 19.30 -13.75 -31.71
CA GLU A 393 20.62 -14.10 -32.24
C GLU A 393 21.76 -13.65 -31.32
N THR A 394 21.60 -12.49 -30.67
CA THR A 394 22.61 -11.92 -29.78
C THR A 394 22.01 -11.44 -28.46
N ALA A 395 22.87 -11.21 -27.46
CA ALA A 395 22.45 -10.66 -26.17
C ALA A 395 21.86 -9.24 -26.31
N GLU A 396 22.40 -8.43 -27.21
CA GLU A 396 21.92 -7.06 -27.46
C GLU A 396 20.50 -7.08 -28.05
N VAL A 397 20.25 -7.96 -29.02
CA VAL A 397 18.89 -8.12 -29.60
C VAL A 397 17.92 -8.62 -28.51
N MET A 398 18.33 -9.58 -27.72
CA MET A 398 17.53 -10.10 -26.61
C MET A 398 17.24 -9.00 -25.57
N SER A 399 18.24 -8.22 -25.21
CA SER A 399 18.09 -7.12 -24.25
C SER A 399 17.14 -6.04 -24.75
N ARG A 400 17.20 -5.68 -26.03
CA ARG A 400 16.22 -4.75 -26.62
C ARG A 400 14.80 -5.30 -26.53
N GLN A 401 14.59 -6.57 -26.88
CA GLN A 401 13.28 -7.22 -26.77
C GLN A 401 12.75 -7.21 -25.32
N ILE A 402 13.63 -7.41 -24.33
CA ILE A 402 13.25 -7.33 -22.90
C ILE A 402 12.83 -5.92 -22.52
N ILE A 403 13.59 -4.88 -22.93
CA ILE A 403 13.26 -3.49 -22.64
C ILE A 403 11.99 -3.04 -23.39
N ASP A 404 11.81 -3.47 -24.64
CA ASP A 404 10.59 -3.19 -25.41
C ASP A 404 9.36 -3.83 -24.74
N GLN A 405 9.51 -5.06 -24.23
CA GLN A 405 8.44 -5.72 -23.50
C GLN A 405 8.13 -5.04 -22.16
N LEU A 406 9.15 -4.57 -21.43
CA LEU A 406 8.98 -3.77 -20.22
C LEU A 406 8.23 -2.47 -20.52
N THR A 407 8.60 -1.80 -21.61
CA THR A 407 7.94 -0.59 -22.09
C THR A 407 6.46 -0.87 -22.42
N ALA A 408 6.16 -1.94 -23.16
CA ALA A 408 4.81 -2.30 -23.54
C ALA A 408 3.93 -2.61 -22.32
N GLN A 409 4.43 -3.43 -21.38
CA GLN A 409 3.68 -3.75 -20.15
C GLN A 409 3.50 -2.53 -19.24
N THR A 410 4.47 -1.61 -19.19
CA THR A 410 4.32 -0.35 -18.44
C THR A 410 3.26 0.56 -19.07
N VAL A 411 3.20 0.64 -20.40
CA VAL A 411 2.12 1.33 -21.12
C VAL A 411 0.76 0.75 -20.76
N ASP A 412 0.63 -0.59 -20.74
CA ASP A 412 -0.61 -1.25 -20.35
C ASP A 412 -1.01 -0.92 -18.89
N CYS A 413 -0.05 -0.89 -17.95
CA CYS A 413 -0.30 -0.49 -16.57
C CYS A 413 -0.83 0.95 -16.46
N LEU A 414 -0.20 1.89 -17.18
CA LEU A 414 -0.60 3.31 -17.19
C LEU A 414 -1.96 3.52 -17.84
N LEU A 415 -2.27 2.78 -18.92
CA LEU A 415 -3.59 2.82 -19.55
C LEU A 415 -4.67 2.24 -18.64
N GLN A 416 -4.41 1.12 -17.97
CA GLN A 416 -5.34 0.56 -16.99
C GLN A 416 -5.63 1.56 -15.86
N ALA A 417 -4.59 2.26 -15.38
CA ALA A 417 -4.77 3.32 -14.40
C ALA A 417 -5.57 4.47 -14.99
N GLY A 418 -5.24 4.94 -16.19
CA GLY A 418 -5.93 6.03 -16.87
C GLY A 418 -7.43 5.73 -17.06
N PHE A 419 -7.78 4.59 -17.64
CA PHE A 419 -9.18 4.17 -17.80
C PHE A 419 -9.94 4.04 -16.48
N ALA A 420 -9.27 3.59 -15.43
CA ALA A 420 -9.90 3.43 -14.13
C ALA A 420 -10.07 4.75 -13.36
N GLU A 421 -9.34 5.78 -13.72
CA GLU A 421 -9.37 7.11 -13.08
C GLU A 421 -10.10 8.15 -13.94
N ASP A 422 -10.51 7.76 -15.15
CA ASP A 422 -11.31 8.61 -16.06
C ASP A 422 -12.72 8.87 -15.48
N ASP A 423 -13.33 9.95 -15.91
CA ASP A 423 -14.70 10.33 -15.51
C ASP A 423 -15.78 9.40 -16.11
N LEU A 424 -15.41 8.61 -17.13
CA LEU A 424 -16.28 7.58 -17.72
C LEU A 424 -16.15 6.27 -16.91
N ASP A 425 -17.28 5.70 -16.54
CA ASP A 425 -17.33 4.42 -15.83
C ASP A 425 -17.05 3.25 -16.79
N TRP A 426 -15.79 3.00 -17.05
CA TRP A 426 -15.34 1.90 -17.89
C TRP A 426 -15.49 0.55 -17.16
N ALA A 427 -16.25 -0.39 -17.74
CA ALA A 427 -16.56 -1.67 -17.10
C ALA A 427 -15.32 -2.54 -16.81
N ASP A 428 -14.33 -2.54 -17.70
CA ASP A 428 -13.10 -3.33 -17.55
C ASP A 428 -11.87 -2.56 -18.07
N PRO A 429 -11.25 -1.72 -17.23
CA PRO A 429 -10.04 -0.99 -17.60
C PRO A 429 -8.87 -1.87 -18.08
N ALA A 430 -8.75 -3.09 -17.54
CA ALA A 430 -7.67 -4.00 -17.92
C ALA A 430 -7.87 -4.55 -19.34
N ALA A 431 -9.09 -4.97 -19.67
CA ALA A 431 -9.43 -5.44 -21.01
C ALA A 431 -9.32 -4.31 -22.03
N LEU A 432 -9.71 -3.07 -21.67
CA LEU A 432 -9.59 -1.91 -22.55
C LEU A 432 -8.14 -1.55 -22.83
N ALA A 433 -7.26 -1.57 -21.83
CA ALA A 433 -5.85 -1.28 -22.02
C ALA A 433 -5.19 -2.25 -23.02
N GLN A 434 -5.58 -3.51 -23.00
CA GLN A 434 -5.04 -4.57 -23.88
C GLN A 434 -5.84 -4.73 -25.19
N HIS A 435 -6.89 -3.92 -25.40
CA HIS A 435 -7.74 -4.08 -26.58
C HIS A 435 -6.99 -3.70 -27.86
N PRO A 436 -7.13 -4.47 -28.97
CA PRO A 436 -6.46 -4.17 -30.24
C PRO A 436 -6.72 -2.77 -30.78
N LEU A 437 -7.92 -2.20 -30.57
CA LEU A 437 -8.25 -0.84 -30.98
C LEU A 437 -7.47 0.20 -30.17
N THR A 438 -7.23 -0.04 -28.89
CA THR A 438 -6.42 0.81 -28.03
C THR A 438 -4.99 0.87 -28.54
N HIS A 439 -4.39 -0.30 -28.79
CA HIS A 439 -3.04 -0.37 -29.35
C HIS A 439 -2.95 0.24 -30.75
N ALA A 440 -3.93 -0.02 -31.61
CA ALA A 440 -4.00 0.63 -32.93
C ALA A 440 -4.12 2.15 -32.82
N GLY A 441 -4.85 2.67 -31.83
CA GLY A 441 -4.95 4.09 -31.55
C GLY A 441 -3.63 4.71 -31.09
N LEU A 442 -2.90 4.03 -30.20
CA LEU A 442 -1.56 4.43 -29.75
C LEU A 442 -0.55 4.41 -30.90
N ASP A 443 -0.63 3.41 -31.77
CA ASP A 443 0.24 3.26 -32.94
C ASP A 443 -0.19 4.20 -34.10
N GLN A 444 -1.17 5.09 -33.86
CA GLN A 444 -1.68 6.08 -34.84
C GLN A 444 -2.07 5.44 -36.18
N HIS A 445 -2.85 4.36 -36.10
CA HIS A 445 -3.25 3.57 -37.26
C HIS A 445 -3.88 4.43 -38.37
N LYS A 446 -3.32 4.30 -39.57
CA LYS A 446 -3.77 4.99 -40.80
C LYS A 446 -4.22 3.97 -41.83
N GLY A 447 -5.51 3.64 -41.83
CA GLY A 447 -6.14 2.77 -42.80
C GLY A 447 -7.43 3.39 -43.31
N VAL A 448 -8.40 2.55 -43.67
CA VAL A 448 -9.77 3.01 -43.99
C VAL A 448 -10.40 3.67 -42.75
N ILE A 449 -10.09 3.15 -41.56
CA ILE A 449 -10.37 3.78 -40.26
C ILE A 449 -9.08 4.36 -39.75
N GLN A 450 -9.08 5.63 -39.34
CA GLN A 450 -7.95 6.26 -38.66
C GLN A 450 -8.26 6.31 -37.18
N MET A 451 -7.28 5.94 -36.37
CA MET A 451 -7.39 5.93 -34.92
C MET A 451 -6.18 6.64 -34.31
N GLN A 452 -6.45 7.48 -33.34
CA GLN A 452 -5.44 8.14 -32.52
C GLN A 452 -5.87 8.09 -31.08
N MET A 453 -4.99 7.66 -30.21
CA MET A 453 -5.19 7.66 -28.77
C MET A 453 -3.95 8.23 -28.08
N SER A 454 -4.15 8.98 -27.02
CA SER A 454 -3.08 9.51 -26.18
C SER A 454 -3.58 9.65 -24.75
N LEU A 455 -2.65 9.69 -23.80
CA LEU A 455 -2.97 10.00 -22.41
C LEU A 455 -3.10 11.52 -22.24
N GLY A 456 -4.21 11.98 -21.66
CA GLY A 456 -4.57 13.41 -21.53
C GLY A 456 -3.81 14.16 -20.42
N VAL A 457 -3.01 13.46 -19.59
CA VAL A 457 -2.22 14.05 -18.50
C VAL A 457 -0.75 13.63 -18.65
N PRO A 458 0.21 14.43 -18.15
CA PRO A 458 1.62 14.02 -18.12
C PRO A 458 1.81 12.81 -17.20
N VAL A 459 2.90 12.08 -17.40
CA VAL A 459 3.34 11.00 -16.52
C VAL A 459 4.61 11.41 -15.80
N ILE A 460 4.61 11.35 -14.48
CA ILE A 460 5.81 11.51 -13.66
C ILE A 460 6.38 10.12 -13.40
N GLY A 461 7.58 9.85 -13.91
CA GLY A 461 8.29 8.60 -13.68
C GLY A 461 9.22 8.69 -12.49
N LEU A 462 9.06 7.80 -11.52
CA LEU A 462 9.91 7.66 -10.34
C LEU A 462 10.59 6.30 -10.34
N GLY A 463 11.62 6.17 -9.50
CA GLY A 463 12.41 4.95 -9.36
C GLY A 463 13.69 4.96 -10.18
N ALA A 464 14.66 4.16 -9.77
CA ALA A 464 16.00 4.17 -10.33
C ALA A 464 16.05 3.72 -11.81
N SER A 465 15.15 2.83 -12.23
CA SER A 465 15.08 2.31 -13.60
C SER A 465 14.22 3.17 -14.53
N ALA A 466 13.47 4.15 -14.04
CA ALA A 466 12.60 4.98 -14.86
C ALA A 466 13.35 5.71 -15.99
N ALA A 467 14.52 6.24 -15.70
CA ALA A 467 15.33 6.99 -16.66
C ALA A 467 15.74 6.16 -17.90
N THR A 468 15.77 4.82 -17.79
CA THR A 468 16.27 3.94 -18.86
C THR A 468 15.27 3.72 -19.99
N TYR A 469 13.95 3.75 -19.73
CA TYR A 469 12.96 3.39 -20.74
C TYR A 469 11.66 4.22 -20.72
N TYR A 470 11.42 5.03 -19.69
CA TYR A 470 10.19 5.85 -19.61
C TYR A 470 10.05 6.88 -20.74
N GLY A 471 11.16 7.29 -21.36
CA GLY A 471 11.09 8.10 -22.58
C GLY A 471 10.30 7.41 -23.70
N ALA A 472 10.52 6.11 -23.91
CA ALA A 472 9.78 5.30 -24.89
C ALA A 472 8.31 5.08 -24.46
N VAL A 473 8.04 4.94 -23.16
CA VAL A 473 6.67 4.86 -22.62
C VAL A 473 5.89 6.14 -22.93
N GLY A 474 6.47 7.31 -22.65
CA GLY A 474 5.84 8.60 -22.94
C GLY A 474 5.57 8.81 -24.43
N ALA A 475 6.54 8.46 -25.27
CA ALA A 475 6.40 8.55 -26.72
C ALA A 475 5.22 7.69 -27.23
N ARG A 476 5.09 6.46 -26.71
CA ARG A 476 3.99 5.55 -27.11
C ARG A 476 2.62 6.00 -26.57
N LEU A 477 2.58 6.56 -25.37
CA LEU A 477 1.33 7.11 -24.79
C LEU A 477 0.95 8.48 -25.38
N GLY A 478 1.80 9.09 -26.23
CA GLY A 478 1.57 10.40 -26.81
C GLY A 478 1.46 11.50 -25.75
N THR A 479 2.17 11.37 -24.63
CA THR A 479 2.14 12.31 -23.50
C THR A 479 3.54 12.74 -23.07
N ARG A 480 3.58 13.87 -22.35
CA ARG A 480 4.82 14.38 -21.76
C ARG A 480 5.26 13.51 -20.59
N MET A 481 6.47 12.98 -20.66
CA MET A 481 7.14 12.26 -19.57
C MET A 481 7.97 13.23 -18.74
N VAL A 482 7.79 13.23 -17.44
CA VAL A 482 8.52 14.06 -16.49
C VAL A 482 9.36 13.14 -15.60
N LEU A 483 10.68 13.24 -15.71
CA LEU A 483 11.64 12.44 -14.96
C LEU A 483 12.46 13.38 -14.06
N PRO A 484 12.08 13.54 -12.78
CA PRO A 484 12.79 14.44 -11.88
C PRO A 484 14.18 13.89 -11.53
N ALA A 485 15.17 14.77 -11.42
CA ALA A 485 16.56 14.42 -11.12
C ALA A 485 16.74 13.56 -9.86
N HIS A 486 15.87 13.72 -8.87
CA HIS A 486 15.89 12.98 -7.60
C HIS A 486 14.72 11.99 -7.46
N GLY A 487 14.17 11.52 -8.58
CA GLY A 487 13.03 10.60 -8.60
C GLY A 487 13.26 9.28 -7.83
N GLY A 488 14.50 8.82 -7.73
CA GLY A 488 14.84 7.61 -6.97
C GLY A 488 14.73 7.75 -5.44
N VAL A 489 14.62 8.98 -4.91
CA VAL A 489 14.46 9.29 -3.49
C VAL A 489 13.21 10.14 -3.21
N ALA A 490 12.25 10.14 -4.12
CA ALA A 490 11.05 10.94 -4.04
C ALA A 490 10.27 10.70 -2.73
N ASN A 491 10.25 9.46 -2.22
CA ASN A 491 9.62 9.12 -0.95
C ASN A 491 10.24 9.85 0.25
N ALA A 492 11.57 9.93 0.32
CA ALA A 492 12.28 10.65 1.37
C ALA A 492 12.01 12.16 1.27
N ILE A 493 12.02 12.72 0.05
CA ILE A 493 11.67 14.13 -0.18
C ILE A 493 10.23 14.39 0.24
N GLY A 494 9.29 13.53 -0.16
CA GLY A 494 7.87 13.67 0.21
C GLY A 494 7.63 13.61 1.72
N ALA A 495 8.38 12.77 2.44
CA ALA A 495 8.33 12.72 3.89
C ALA A 495 8.80 14.03 4.55
N VAL A 496 9.73 14.76 3.93
CA VAL A 496 10.23 16.06 4.43
C VAL A 496 9.31 17.22 4.06
N VAL A 497 8.81 17.24 2.80
CA VAL A 497 8.00 18.36 2.29
C VAL A 497 6.52 18.22 2.61
N GLY A 498 6.10 17.09 3.18
CA GLY A 498 4.72 16.80 3.55
C GLY A 498 4.13 17.86 4.48
N GLN A 499 2.83 17.99 4.46
CA GLN A 499 2.08 18.88 5.34
C GLN A 499 1.37 18.06 6.41
N VAL A 500 1.33 18.59 7.62
CA VAL A 500 0.39 18.09 8.63
C VAL A 500 -1.01 18.41 8.14
N ARG A 501 -1.85 17.39 8.12
CA ARG A 501 -3.26 17.53 7.76
C ARG A 501 -4.07 16.67 8.70
N ILE A 502 -5.04 17.28 9.34
CA ILE A 502 -5.97 16.61 10.25
C ILE A 502 -7.37 16.95 9.82
N GLN A 503 -8.18 15.93 9.66
CA GLN A 503 -9.57 16.03 9.28
C GLN A 503 -10.44 15.63 10.46
N ALA A 504 -11.34 16.52 10.88
CA ALA A 504 -12.42 16.23 11.80
C ALA A 504 -13.73 16.12 11.01
N THR A 505 -14.51 15.08 11.30
CA THR A 505 -15.77 14.79 10.60
C THR A 505 -16.87 14.55 11.61
N GLY A 506 -18.04 15.13 11.38
CA GLY A 506 -19.20 14.94 12.21
C GLY A 506 -20.49 14.97 11.41
N THR A 507 -21.59 14.58 12.04
CA THR A 507 -22.89 14.50 11.37
C THR A 507 -23.97 15.22 12.17
N VAL A 508 -24.92 15.80 11.42
CA VAL A 508 -26.21 16.26 11.93
C VAL A 508 -27.29 15.42 11.30
N THR A 509 -28.19 14.85 12.10
CA THR A 509 -29.31 14.03 11.59
C THR A 509 -30.64 14.66 11.97
N SER A 510 -31.69 14.38 11.20
CA SER A 510 -33.06 14.69 11.62
C SER A 510 -33.46 13.84 12.82
N ALA A 511 -33.85 14.48 13.93
CA ALA A 511 -34.34 13.82 15.14
C ALA A 511 -35.86 13.85 15.24
N GLY A 512 -36.55 14.41 14.25
CA GLY A 512 -37.99 14.61 14.18
C GLY A 512 -38.32 15.92 13.45
N GLU A 513 -39.61 16.23 13.31
CA GLU A 513 -40.03 17.46 12.61
C GLU A 513 -39.50 18.72 13.37
N GLY A 514 -38.63 19.50 12.71
CA GLY A 514 -38.00 20.68 13.30
C GLY A 514 -36.98 20.41 14.38
N SER A 515 -36.46 19.20 14.50
CA SER A 515 -35.44 18.82 15.47
C SER A 515 -34.21 18.21 14.78
N TYR A 516 -33.01 18.64 15.17
CA TYR A 516 -31.73 18.29 14.56
C TYR A 516 -30.77 17.78 15.63
N ALA A 517 -30.33 16.54 15.53
CA ALA A 517 -29.34 15.95 16.44
C ALA A 517 -27.95 16.12 15.88
N VAL A 518 -27.10 16.84 16.62
CA VAL A 518 -25.66 16.96 16.34
C VAL A 518 -24.93 15.89 17.12
N HIS A 519 -24.16 15.05 16.43
CA HIS A 519 -23.40 13.97 17.04
C HIS A 519 -21.98 14.43 17.38
N PHE A 520 -21.79 14.90 18.61
CA PHE A 520 -20.49 15.29 19.15
C PHE A 520 -19.75 14.08 19.75
N SER A 521 -18.45 14.26 20.00
CA SER A 521 -17.60 13.24 20.64
C SER A 521 -18.03 12.85 22.06
N ASP A 522 -18.72 13.75 22.77
CA ASP A 522 -19.27 13.57 24.12
C ASP A 522 -20.74 13.12 24.13
N GLY A 523 -21.34 12.95 22.96
CA GLY A 523 -22.70 12.49 22.79
C GLY A 523 -23.60 13.41 21.95
N PRO A 524 -24.80 12.96 21.58
CA PRO A 524 -25.70 13.73 20.72
C PRO A 524 -26.36 14.89 21.49
N GLN A 525 -26.45 16.07 20.84
CA GLN A 525 -27.20 17.23 21.32
C GLN A 525 -28.27 17.62 20.31
N VAL A 526 -29.47 17.99 20.79
CA VAL A 526 -30.62 18.32 19.95
C VAL A 526 -30.81 19.83 19.84
N PHE A 527 -30.98 20.30 18.61
CA PHE A 527 -31.25 21.69 18.24
C PHE A 527 -32.62 21.80 17.56
N THR A 528 -33.24 22.96 17.69
CA THR A 528 -34.53 23.25 17.05
C THR A 528 -34.40 24.03 15.72
N ASP A 529 -33.19 24.46 15.38
CA ASP A 529 -32.87 25.14 14.14
C ASP A 529 -31.72 24.46 13.42
N ARG A 530 -31.89 24.21 12.11
CA ARG A 530 -30.93 23.50 11.28
C ARG A 530 -29.59 24.25 11.16
N ASP A 531 -29.66 25.53 10.90
CA ASP A 531 -28.46 26.32 10.63
C ASP A 531 -27.64 26.52 11.91
N THR A 532 -28.32 26.64 13.06
CA THR A 532 -27.67 26.64 14.38
C THR A 532 -27.00 25.29 14.68
N ALA A 533 -27.64 24.16 14.34
CA ALA A 533 -27.05 22.84 14.51
C ALA A 533 -25.80 22.65 13.64
N LEU A 534 -25.86 23.04 12.38
CA LEU A 534 -24.72 22.96 11.46
C LEU A 534 -23.55 23.85 11.91
N LEU A 535 -23.84 25.09 12.36
CA LEU A 535 -22.82 26.00 12.87
C LEU A 535 -22.16 25.50 14.16
N ALA A 536 -22.95 24.93 15.07
CA ALA A 536 -22.43 24.34 16.30
C ALA A 536 -21.46 23.19 16.01
N LEU A 537 -21.83 22.29 15.10
CA LEU A 537 -20.95 21.20 14.67
C LEU A 537 -19.68 21.73 14.00
N GLU A 538 -19.83 22.65 13.05
CA GLU A 538 -18.68 23.23 12.35
C GLU A 538 -17.67 23.86 13.31
N THR A 539 -18.14 24.64 14.28
CA THR A 539 -17.29 25.29 15.29
C THR A 539 -16.55 24.25 16.15
N ALA A 540 -17.22 23.19 16.56
CA ALA A 540 -16.60 22.10 17.32
C ALA A 540 -15.51 21.40 16.50
N LEU A 541 -15.81 21.04 15.25
CA LEU A 541 -14.85 20.37 14.35
C LEU A 541 -13.66 21.27 14.02
N GLN A 542 -13.85 22.59 13.85
CA GLN A 542 -12.76 23.55 13.65
C GLN A 542 -11.84 23.59 14.87
N THR A 543 -12.43 23.67 16.06
CA THR A 543 -11.67 23.69 17.31
C THR A 543 -10.86 22.41 17.51
N GLU A 544 -11.45 21.26 17.24
CA GLU A 544 -10.81 19.94 17.31
C GLU A 544 -9.64 19.83 16.33
N ALA A 545 -9.89 20.12 15.05
CA ALA A 545 -8.89 20.02 13.99
C ALA A 545 -7.72 20.98 14.20
N GLU A 546 -7.99 22.24 14.59
CA GLU A 546 -6.95 23.22 14.92
C GLU A 546 -6.09 22.78 16.11
N ALA A 547 -6.72 22.32 17.18
CA ALA A 547 -6.00 21.88 18.37
C ALA A 547 -5.04 20.71 18.03
N ALA A 548 -5.50 19.75 17.24
CA ALA A 548 -4.70 18.59 16.83
C ALA A 548 -3.54 18.98 15.90
N VAL A 549 -3.76 19.92 14.97
CA VAL A 549 -2.69 20.43 14.08
C VAL A 549 -1.66 21.24 14.88
N ARG A 550 -2.09 22.09 15.81
CA ARG A 550 -1.18 22.83 16.72
C ARG A 550 -0.35 21.89 17.60
N ALA A 551 -0.96 20.82 18.12
CA ALA A 551 -0.25 19.79 18.88
C ALA A 551 0.84 19.10 18.05
N SER A 552 0.68 19.06 16.71
CA SER A 552 1.68 18.55 15.77
C SER A 552 2.79 19.55 15.41
N GLY A 553 2.79 20.76 16.00
CA GLY A 553 3.86 21.75 15.84
C GLY A 553 3.67 22.69 14.65
N VAL A 554 2.45 22.86 14.16
CA VAL A 554 2.10 23.80 13.10
C VAL A 554 1.63 25.12 13.71
N GLU A 555 2.20 26.23 13.26
CA GLU A 555 1.83 27.59 13.71
C GLU A 555 0.82 28.25 12.76
N GLU A 556 1.06 28.14 11.45
CA GLU A 556 0.18 28.71 10.42
C GLU A 556 -0.79 27.63 9.92
N ILE A 557 -2.04 27.75 10.34
CA ILE A 557 -3.09 26.77 10.03
C ILE A 557 -4.00 27.31 8.93
N ARG A 558 -4.25 26.47 7.93
CA ARG A 558 -5.29 26.71 6.92
C ARG A 558 -6.45 25.78 7.22
N LEU A 559 -7.65 26.35 7.23
CA LEU A 559 -8.90 25.62 7.39
C LEU A 559 -9.65 25.54 6.07
N SER A 560 -10.23 24.38 5.80
CA SER A 560 -11.24 24.20 4.75
C SER A 560 -12.41 23.41 5.30
N VAL A 561 -13.62 23.78 4.89
CA VAL A 561 -14.87 23.15 5.34
C VAL A 561 -15.62 22.65 4.13
N SER A 562 -16.03 21.38 4.17
CA SER A 562 -16.95 20.81 3.19
C SER A 562 -18.20 20.29 3.88
N ARG A 563 -19.35 20.48 3.24
CA ARG A 563 -20.66 20.07 3.74
C ARG A 563 -21.33 19.20 2.67
N ASP A 564 -21.74 18.01 3.07
CA ASP A 564 -22.54 17.09 2.26
C ASP A 564 -23.92 16.97 2.91
N ILE A 565 -24.95 17.48 2.23
CA ILE A 565 -26.31 17.59 2.77
C ILE A 565 -27.22 16.65 1.97
N SER A 566 -27.80 15.69 2.65
CA SER A 566 -28.79 14.77 2.10
C SER A 566 -30.20 15.24 2.45
N GLU A 567 -31.01 15.46 1.43
CA GLU A 567 -32.41 15.89 1.54
C GLU A 567 -33.31 14.97 0.70
N ALA A 568 -34.52 14.71 1.18
CA ALA A 568 -35.55 14.01 0.42
C ALA A 568 -36.71 14.94 0.07
N GLN A 569 -37.25 14.79 -1.13
CA GLN A 569 -38.50 15.46 -1.51
C GLN A 569 -39.69 14.54 -1.20
N ILE A 570 -40.59 14.98 -0.30
CA ILE A 570 -41.82 14.28 0.04
C ILE A 570 -42.96 15.26 -0.17
N GLU A 571 -43.92 14.96 -1.06
CA GLU A 571 -45.13 15.76 -1.33
C GLU A 571 -44.87 17.27 -1.50
N ASN A 572 -43.93 17.67 -2.34
CA ASN A 572 -43.53 19.07 -2.57
C ASN A 572 -42.85 19.78 -1.38
N ARG A 573 -42.40 19.04 -0.35
CA ARG A 573 -41.56 19.59 0.74
C ARG A 573 -40.19 18.92 0.71
N THR A 574 -39.15 19.74 0.82
CA THR A 574 -37.80 19.27 1.03
C THR A 574 -37.61 18.94 2.50
N MET A 575 -37.34 17.68 2.83
CA MET A 575 -37.04 17.24 4.19
C MET A 575 -35.55 16.98 4.33
N PHE A 576 -34.93 17.59 5.33
CA PHE A 576 -33.59 17.31 5.74
C PHE A 576 -33.49 15.90 6.33
N ILE A 577 -32.53 15.10 5.84
CA ILE A 577 -32.25 13.76 6.36
C ILE A 577 -31.01 13.80 7.23
N GLU A 578 -29.88 14.21 6.65
CA GLU A 578 -28.58 14.19 7.29
C GLU A 578 -27.65 15.22 6.64
N ALA A 579 -26.73 15.79 7.40
CA ALA A 579 -25.59 16.52 6.88
C ALA A 579 -24.29 15.96 7.46
N THR A 580 -23.31 15.69 6.61
CA THR A 580 -21.96 15.37 7.02
C THR A 580 -21.07 16.60 6.79
N LEU A 581 -20.43 17.07 7.86
CA LEU A 581 -19.47 18.15 7.83
C LEU A 581 -18.06 17.59 7.98
N ARG A 582 -17.14 18.08 7.14
CA ARG A 582 -15.72 17.76 7.23
C ARG A 582 -14.94 19.06 7.32
N VAL A 583 -14.13 19.17 8.35
CA VAL A 583 -13.20 20.28 8.55
C VAL A 583 -11.78 19.73 8.42
N GLU A 584 -11.05 20.25 7.46
CA GLU A 584 -9.62 19.95 7.27
C GLU A 584 -8.81 21.14 7.78
N ALA A 585 -7.94 20.88 8.75
CA ALA A 585 -6.91 21.80 9.19
C ALA A 585 -5.56 21.31 8.65
N SER A 586 -4.80 22.19 8.01
CA SER A 586 -3.52 21.83 7.41
C SER A 586 -2.48 22.94 7.59
N GLY A 587 -1.20 22.53 7.58
CA GLY A 587 -0.08 23.46 7.63
C GLY A 587 1.25 22.74 7.61
N ARG A 588 2.33 23.47 7.45
CA ARG A 588 3.67 22.91 7.54
C ARG A 588 4.16 22.91 8.98
N PRO A 589 4.71 21.80 9.48
CA PRO A 589 5.39 21.84 10.77
C PRO A 589 6.60 22.77 10.65
N ARG A 590 6.94 23.45 11.75
CA ARG A 590 8.10 24.32 11.79
C ARG A 590 9.36 23.50 11.46
N ILE A 591 10.02 23.85 10.37
CA ILE A 591 11.35 23.33 10.06
C ILE A 591 12.31 24.04 10.99
N ALA A 592 13.10 23.29 11.77
CA ALA A 592 14.12 23.88 12.62
C ALA A 592 15.14 24.63 11.74
N HIS A 593 15.12 25.95 11.82
CA HIS A 593 16.11 26.83 11.22
C HIS A 593 17.20 27.20 12.25
N ASP A 594 17.70 26.25 13.01
CA ASP A 594 18.77 26.54 13.94
C ASP A 594 20.11 26.12 13.36
N GLY A 595 20.75 27.13 12.77
CA GLY A 595 22.19 27.26 12.85
C GLY A 595 23.01 26.32 12.00
N LEU A 596 22.96 26.49 10.70
CA LEU A 596 24.19 26.43 9.90
C LEU A 596 24.45 27.86 9.42
N GLY A 597 25.09 28.64 10.30
CA GLY A 597 25.82 29.84 9.94
C GLY A 597 27.18 29.46 9.41
#